data_8f1cc0299bc4f274b6d30b91199e82f1
#
_entry.id   8f1cc0299bc4f274b6d30b91199e82f1
#
_cell.length_a   1.000
_cell.length_b   1.000
_cell.length_c   1.000
_cell.angle_alpha   90.00
_cell.angle_beta   90.00
_cell.angle_gamma   90.00
#
_symmetry.space_group_name_H-M   'P 1'
#
loop_
_entity.id
_entity.type
_entity.pdbx_description
1 polymer ?
#
loop_
_entity_poly.entity_id
_entity_poly.type
_entity_poly.pdbx_seq_one_letter_code
_entity_poly.pdbx_strand_id
1 'polypeptide(L)'
;MTTDDEYESDTASVASIDSLWGNDPESVDVKSSWQDEIIETLDGLAERKGSSISGREELLKSFIRVASLKVITEDMLAGRGEELIAILGRMVRAGRSEKEVTLSGRAISLLAASVPEVAGLASSTLPLLRQTISDGESGASLPSLIQALCSIAFFSPNVSSHGLIPLLDFYQDIFESNGDVIGHGDDDEIVTSAIEAYGILLSACDDQQAPVQEIMPVLIENLSSSTLSVRLAAGEVVALCYELFASASTSDEDEEAEEEEDEEKSTTSQPYDDIEHLTSILASLSTTSTKKISKNSRREQHSLFRDILRTVSSHQPLPTQKLRFAKREELRINSWEKLLRLKHLRRIFTHGLHVHLASNPHVREVLDLAPGTIEIGSPGSSDDDDGMTSAERRNLQKEVRRLREGRVRRDRKRAGEGRMIDVFGEDEN
;
A
#
# COMPACT_ATOMS: atom_id res chain seq x y z
N MET A 1 -14.89 -13.00 -43.38
CA MET A 1 -14.23 -13.86 -42.38
C MET A 1 -13.64 -12.91 -41.38
N THR A 2 -14.46 -12.47 -40.46
CA THR A 2 -14.15 -11.51 -39.39
C THR A 2 -13.80 -12.34 -38.16
N THR A 3 -12.55 -12.29 -37.76
CA THR A 3 -12.11 -12.86 -36.48
C THR A 3 -12.43 -11.84 -35.41
N ASP A 4 -13.43 -12.16 -34.59
CA ASP A 4 -13.67 -11.53 -33.30
C ASP A 4 -12.48 -11.86 -32.38
N ASP A 5 -11.56 -10.92 -32.24
CA ASP A 5 -10.60 -10.93 -31.14
C ASP A 5 -11.35 -10.49 -29.87
N GLU A 6 -11.81 -11.45 -29.10
CA GLU A 6 -12.27 -11.24 -27.73
C GLU A 6 -11.14 -10.61 -26.94
N TYR A 7 -11.29 -9.35 -26.59
CA TYR A 7 -10.47 -8.64 -25.62
C TYR A 7 -10.71 -9.25 -24.24
N GLU A 8 -10.00 -10.32 -23.91
CA GLU A 8 -9.82 -10.67 -22.49
C GLU A 8 -9.02 -9.53 -21.84
N SER A 9 -9.73 -8.71 -21.09
CA SER A 9 -9.16 -7.71 -20.20
C SER A 9 -8.30 -8.41 -19.17
N ASP A 10 -6.99 -8.43 -19.43
CA ASP A 10 -5.97 -9.04 -18.56
C ASP A 10 -5.82 -8.18 -17.30
N THR A 11 -6.64 -8.44 -16.28
CA THR A 11 -6.62 -7.81 -14.95
C THR A 11 -5.43 -8.31 -14.13
N ALA A 12 -4.22 -8.25 -14.70
CA ALA A 12 -3.00 -8.78 -14.08
C ALA A 12 -2.69 -8.15 -12.70
N SER A 13 -3.09 -6.89 -12.49
CA SER A 13 -2.90 -6.21 -11.19
C SER A 13 -3.81 -6.76 -10.09
N VAL A 14 -5.03 -7.19 -10.41
CA VAL A 14 -6.00 -7.75 -9.45
C VAL A 14 -5.81 -9.26 -9.29
N ALA A 15 -5.42 -9.99 -10.34
CA ALA A 15 -5.08 -11.41 -10.24
C ALA A 15 -3.89 -11.66 -9.29
N SER A 16 -2.95 -10.72 -9.18
CA SER A 16 -1.90 -10.73 -8.15
C SER A 16 -2.47 -10.58 -6.73
N ILE A 17 -3.61 -9.91 -6.57
CA ILE A 17 -4.31 -9.78 -5.28
C ILE A 17 -4.97 -11.11 -4.92
N ASP A 18 -5.64 -11.76 -5.86
CA ASP A 18 -6.35 -13.01 -5.64
C ASP A 18 -5.40 -14.17 -5.27
N SER A 19 -4.18 -14.18 -5.82
CA SER A 19 -3.17 -15.21 -5.51
C SER A 19 -2.61 -15.12 -4.08
N LEU A 20 -2.79 -13.98 -3.38
CA LEU A 20 -2.33 -13.78 -2.00
C LEU A 20 -3.35 -14.24 -0.95
N TRP A 21 -4.59 -14.50 -1.35
CA TRP A 21 -5.63 -15.00 -0.45
C TRP A 21 -5.48 -16.51 -0.14
N GLY A 22 -4.61 -17.22 -0.85
CA GLY A 22 -4.46 -18.67 -0.78
C GLY A 22 -3.52 -19.21 0.31
N ASN A 23 -2.98 -18.38 1.18
CA ASN A 23 -2.20 -18.85 2.34
C ASN A 23 -3.05 -18.70 3.60
N ASP A 24 -3.77 -19.77 3.93
CA ASP A 24 -4.35 -19.97 5.25
C ASP A 24 -3.25 -19.76 6.31
N PRO A 25 -3.40 -18.82 7.26
CA PRO A 25 -2.52 -18.78 8.41
C PRO A 25 -2.66 -20.10 9.14
N GLU A 26 -1.54 -20.75 9.43
CA GLU A 26 -1.52 -21.96 10.28
C GLU A 26 -2.43 -21.72 11.48
N SER A 27 -3.36 -22.63 11.71
CA SER A 27 -4.26 -22.64 12.84
C SER A 27 -3.41 -22.57 14.13
N VAL A 28 -3.29 -21.36 14.67
CA VAL A 28 -2.64 -21.15 15.95
C VAL A 28 -3.54 -21.69 17.03
N ASP A 29 -2.98 -22.55 17.87
CA ASP A 29 -3.62 -23.16 19.02
C ASP A 29 -4.37 -22.13 19.86
N VAL A 30 -5.69 -22.32 19.98
CA VAL A 30 -6.63 -21.43 20.68
C VAL A 30 -6.48 -21.67 22.18
N LYS A 31 -5.52 -21.00 22.84
CA LYS A 31 -5.45 -21.01 24.32
C LYS A 31 -5.30 -19.66 25.01
N SER A 32 -4.95 -18.60 24.30
CA SER A 32 -5.13 -17.21 24.78
C SER A 32 -5.99 -16.45 23.79
N SER A 33 -6.91 -15.63 24.32
CA SER A 33 -7.61 -14.67 23.46
C SER A 33 -6.55 -13.81 22.76
N TRP A 34 -6.69 -13.55 21.47
CA TRP A 34 -5.79 -12.64 20.75
C TRP A 34 -5.74 -11.24 21.40
N GLN A 35 -6.76 -10.87 22.17
CA GLN A 35 -6.81 -9.66 22.97
C GLN A 35 -5.83 -9.73 24.15
N ASP A 36 -5.75 -10.89 24.83
CA ASP A 36 -4.77 -11.11 25.90
C ASP A 36 -3.35 -11.03 25.33
N GLU A 37 -3.11 -11.56 24.13
CA GLU A 37 -1.82 -11.46 23.44
C GLU A 37 -1.42 -10.00 23.13
N ILE A 38 -2.38 -9.14 22.74
CA ILE A 38 -2.10 -7.71 22.55
C ILE A 38 -1.69 -7.06 23.88
N ILE A 39 -2.43 -7.30 24.95
CA ILE A 39 -2.13 -6.73 26.27
C ILE A 39 -0.76 -7.19 26.75
N GLU A 40 -0.46 -8.48 26.64
CA GLU A 40 0.84 -9.06 27.01
C GLU A 40 1.98 -8.45 26.18
N THR A 41 1.74 -8.23 24.89
CA THR A 41 2.69 -7.54 23.99
C THR A 41 2.93 -6.10 24.40
N LEU A 42 1.88 -5.36 24.77
CA LEU A 42 1.99 -3.99 25.25
C LEU A 42 2.79 -3.92 26.54
N ASP A 43 2.53 -4.81 27.50
CA ASP A 43 3.25 -4.90 28.76
C ASP A 43 4.74 -5.19 28.52
N GLY A 44 5.03 -6.17 27.67
CA GLY A 44 6.40 -6.51 27.29
C GLY A 44 7.16 -5.39 26.57
N LEU A 45 6.47 -4.60 25.72
CA LEU A 45 7.06 -3.43 25.05
C LEU A 45 7.28 -2.26 26.04
N ALA A 46 6.42 -2.12 27.06
CA ALA A 46 6.55 -1.09 28.10
C ALA A 46 7.71 -1.42 29.07
N GLU A 47 7.97 -2.69 29.34
CA GLU A 47 9.05 -3.16 30.22
C GLU A 47 10.44 -3.02 29.57
N ARG A 48 11.06 -1.84 29.72
CA ARG A 48 12.38 -1.53 29.13
C ARG A 48 13.56 -2.20 29.82
N LYS A 49 13.46 -2.49 31.10
CA LYS A 49 14.57 -3.02 31.91
C LYS A 49 14.70 -4.53 31.70
N GLY A 50 15.77 -4.91 30.98
CA GLY A 50 16.12 -6.33 30.83
C GLY A 50 15.66 -6.97 29.51
N SER A 51 14.89 -6.28 28.67
CA SER A 51 14.50 -6.82 27.37
C SER A 51 15.68 -6.89 26.41
N SER A 52 15.89 -8.05 25.80
CA SER A 52 16.87 -8.21 24.72
C SER A 52 16.36 -7.58 23.42
N ILE A 53 17.27 -7.26 22.48
CA ILE A 53 16.90 -6.78 21.14
C ILE A 53 15.97 -7.79 20.47
N SER A 54 16.37 -9.07 20.48
CA SER A 54 15.57 -10.15 19.91
C SER A 54 14.19 -10.27 20.56
N GLY A 55 14.08 -10.09 21.88
CA GLY A 55 12.80 -10.13 22.59
C GLY A 55 11.85 -9.01 22.13
N ARG A 56 12.37 -7.78 21.94
CA ARG A 56 11.56 -6.66 21.43
C ARG A 56 11.15 -6.87 19.97
N GLU A 57 12.03 -7.40 19.13
CA GLU A 57 11.69 -7.74 17.76
C GLU A 57 10.57 -8.79 17.68
N GLU A 58 10.57 -9.80 18.56
CA GLU A 58 9.51 -10.82 18.63
C GLU A 58 8.19 -10.23 19.13
N LEU A 59 8.20 -9.34 20.12
CA LEU A 59 7.01 -8.63 20.58
C LEU A 59 6.41 -7.75 19.46
N LEU A 60 7.25 -7.01 18.73
CA LEU A 60 6.81 -6.22 17.57
C LEU A 60 6.21 -7.09 16.48
N LYS A 61 6.81 -8.25 16.18
CA LYS A 61 6.26 -9.19 15.20
C LYS A 61 4.93 -9.76 15.65
N SER A 62 4.77 -10.09 16.94
CA SER A 62 3.50 -10.55 17.49
C SER A 62 2.42 -9.48 17.35
N PHE A 63 2.71 -8.23 17.74
CA PHE A 63 1.80 -7.11 17.56
C PHE A 63 1.41 -6.94 16.09
N ILE A 64 2.39 -6.87 15.18
CA ILE A 64 2.14 -6.71 13.73
C ILE A 64 1.28 -7.84 13.19
N ARG A 65 1.55 -9.09 13.59
CA ARG A 65 0.77 -10.26 13.17
C ARG A 65 -0.69 -10.15 13.60
N VAL A 66 -0.94 -9.84 14.87
CA VAL A 66 -2.30 -9.72 15.40
C VAL A 66 -3.01 -8.51 14.79
N ALA A 67 -2.36 -7.34 14.77
CA ALA A 67 -2.91 -6.10 14.22
C ALA A 67 -3.20 -6.17 12.72
N SER A 68 -2.45 -6.98 11.96
CA SER A 68 -2.75 -7.21 10.54
C SER A 68 -3.97 -8.11 10.34
N LEU A 69 -4.25 -9.07 11.23
CA LEU A 69 -5.29 -10.07 11.07
C LEU A 69 -6.58 -9.76 11.83
N LYS A 70 -6.55 -8.80 12.75
CA LYS A 70 -7.67 -8.44 13.62
C LYS A 70 -7.86 -6.93 13.64
N VAL A 71 -9.10 -6.49 13.63
CA VAL A 71 -9.41 -5.07 13.82
C VAL A 71 -9.22 -4.74 15.29
N ILE A 72 -8.25 -3.86 15.57
CA ILE A 72 -7.95 -3.36 16.91
C ILE A 72 -8.75 -2.07 17.10
N THR A 73 -9.31 -1.87 18.28
CA THR A 73 -9.98 -0.64 18.69
C THR A 73 -9.29 -0.07 19.93
N GLU A 74 -9.53 1.21 20.24
CA GLU A 74 -8.97 1.86 21.43
C GLU A 74 -9.36 1.14 22.72
N ASP A 75 -10.60 0.63 22.80
CA ASP A 75 -11.06 -0.16 23.95
C ASP A 75 -10.22 -1.43 24.16
N MET A 76 -9.79 -2.07 23.07
CA MET A 76 -8.95 -3.27 23.15
C MET A 76 -7.51 -2.93 23.56
N LEU A 77 -7.05 -1.72 23.30
CA LEU A 77 -5.79 -1.21 23.82
C LEU A 77 -5.90 -0.78 25.31
N ALA A 78 -7.08 -0.90 25.90
CA ALA A 78 -7.36 -0.47 27.28
C ALA A 78 -6.98 1.00 27.55
N GLY A 79 -7.18 1.88 26.56
CA GLY A 79 -6.80 3.30 26.63
C GLY A 79 -5.29 3.55 26.60
N ARG A 80 -4.49 2.57 26.18
CA ARG A 80 -3.01 2.66 26.14
C ARG A 80 -2.47 2.98 24.74
N GLY A 81 -3.31 3.42 23.80
CA GLY A 81 -2.89 3.75 22.45
C GLY A 81 -1.82 4.84 22.41
N GLU A 82 -1.98 5.89 23.23
CA GLU A 82 -1.00 6.97 23.37
C GLU A 82 0.34 6.48 23.95
N GLU A 83 0.29 5.59 24.95
CA GLU A 83 1.49 4.96 25.49
C GLU A 83 2.22 4.12 24.42
N LEU A 84 1.47 3.33 23.65
CA LEU A 84 2.03 2.49 22.60
C LEU A 84 2.70 3.31 21.51
N ILE A 85 2.05 4.36 20.99
CA ILE A 85 2.67 5.21 19.96
C ILE A 85 3.94 5.91 20.47
N ALA A 86 3.95 6.33 21.75
CA ALA A 86 5.13 6.91 22.36
C ALA A 86 6.26 5.88 22.54
N ILE A 87 5.94 4.63 22.85
CA ILE A 87 6.93 3.53 22.91
C ILE A 87 7.52 3.28 21.53
N LEU A 88 6.68 3.14 20.50
CA LEU A 88 7.10 2.90 19.12
C LEU A 88 7.95 4.06 18.59
N GLY A 89 7.57 5.31 18.85
CA GLY A 89 8.37 6.48 18.49
C GLY A 89 9.76 6.47 19.13
N ARG A 90 9.87 6.05 20.40
CA ARG A 90 11.17 5.88 21.05
C ARG A 90 12.01 4.76 20.43
N MET A 91 11.37 3.67 19.97
CA MET A 91 12.06 2.58 19.29
C MET A 91 12.55 2.98 17.90
N VAL A 92 11.82 3.82 17.20
CA VAL A 92 12.26 4.42 15.94
C VAL A 92 13.52 5.26 16.15
N ARG A 93 13.52 6.16 17.16
CA ARG A 93 14.64 7.09 17.41
C ARG A 93 15.88 6.43 18.02
N ALA A 94 15.69 5.43 18.86
CA ALA A 94 16.74 4.83 19.68
C ALA A 94 16.75 3.30 19.56
N GLY A 95 16.30 2.75 18.43
CA GLY A 95 16.36 1.32 18.12
C GLY A 95 17.80 0.84 18.07
N ARG A 96 18.03 -0.36 18.61
CA ARG A 96 19.37 -0.97 18.67
C ARG A 96 19.68 -1.86 17.48
N SER A 97 18.67 -2.15 16.66
CA SER A 97 18.81 -2.86 15.40
C SER A 97 17.96 -2.20 14.33
N GLU A 98 18.41 -2.25 13.10
CA GLU A 98 17.67 -1.80 11.93
C GLU A 98 16.30 -2.49 11.80
N LYS A 99 16.25 -3.78 12.14
CA LYS A 99 15.02 -4.55 12.14
C LYS A 99 14.03 -4.09 13.22
N GLU A 100 14.50 -3.71 14.41
CA GLU A 100 13.66 -3.11 15.46
C GLU A 100 13.03 -1.80 14.96
N VAL A 101 13.80 -0.94 14.28
CA VAL A 101 13.33 0.32 13.70
C VAL A 101 12.29 0.05 12.60
N THR A 102 12.59 -0.85 11.65
CA THR A 102 11.67 -1.24 10.58
C THR A 102 10.35 -1.79 11.11
N LEU A 103 10.39 -2.69 12.09
CA LEU A 103 9.19 -3.26 12.70
C LEU A 103 8.39 -2.19 13.47
N SER A 104 9.06 -1.25 14.13
CA SER A 104 8.40 -0.13 14.81
C SER A 104 7.67 0.78 13.83
N GLY A 105 8.26 1.10 12.69
CA GLY A 105 7.60 1.84 11.61
C GLY A 105 6.35 1.12 11.09
N ARG A 106 6.44 -0.19 10.85
CA ARG A 106 5.28 -1.00 10.44
C ARG A 106 4.18 -1.05 11.51
N ALA A 107 4.54 -1.16 12.78
CA ALA A 107 3.59 -1.15 13.89
C ALA A 107 2.86 0.20 13.98
N ILE A 108 3.58 1.32 13.77
CA ILE A 108 3.01 2.67 13.71
C ILE A 108 1.99 2.77 12.56
N SER A 109 2.31 2.31 11.35
CA SER A 109 1.39 2.34 10.22
C SER A 109 0.10 1.55 10.49
N LEU A 110 0.22 0.35 11.08
CA LEU A 110 -0.92 -0.48 11.47
C LEU A 110 -1.79 0.19 12.53
N LEU A 111 -1.17 0.79 13.53
CA LEU A 111 -1.87 1.50 14.60
C LEU A 111 -2.62 2.71 14.04
N ALA A 112 -1.99 3.51 13.19
CA ALA A 112 -2.60 4.68 12.55
C ALA A 112 -3.83 4.30 11.71
N ALA A 113 -3.77 3.20 10.96
CA ALA A 113 -4.87 2.75 10.11
C ALA A 113 -5.97 1.98 10.86
N SER A 114 -5.68 1.46 12.06
CA SER A 114 -6.64 0.72 12.87
C SER A 114 -7.36 1.61 13.88
N VAL A 115 -6.65 2.60 14.45
CA VAL A 115 -7.13 3.48 15.53
C VAL A 115 -6.69 4.91 15.20
N PRO A 116 -7.39 5.62 14.28
CA PRO A 116 -7.02 6.98 13.85
C PRO A 116 -6.98 8.00 14.99
N GLU A 117 -7.71 7.78 16.06
CA GLU A 117 -7.69 8.62 17.26
C GLU A 117 -6.28 8.68 17.86
N VAL A 118 -5.56 7.55 17.85
CA VAL A 118 -4.15 7.48 18.27
C VAL A 118 -3.25 8.21 17.28
N ALA A 119 -3.54 8.13 15.98
CA ALA A 119 -2.83 8.91 14.97
C ALA A 119 -3.00 10.42 15.19
N GLY A 120 -4.19 10.86 15.60
CA GLY A 120 -4.46 12.26 15.99
C GLY A 120 -3.68 12.71 17.21
N LEU A 121 -3.46 11.84 18.18
CA LEU A 121 -2.63 12.11 19.37
C LEU A 121 -1.13 12.06 19.06
N ALA A 122 -0.75 11.48 17.92
CA ALA A 122 0.65 11.30 17.52
C ALA A 122 1.31 12.57 16.95
N SER A 123 0.76 13.77 17.19
CA SER A 123 1.34 15.04 16.71
C SER A 123 2.81 15.22 17.08
N SER A 124 3.27 14.62 18.19
CA SER A 124 4.67 14.59 18.58
C SER A 124 5.51 13.57 17.79
N THR A 125 4.88 12.56 17.20
CA THR A 125 5.56 11.50 16.47
C THR A 125 5.87 11.87 15.02
N LEU A 126 5.04 12.74 14.39
CA LEU A 126 5.31 13.23 13.03
C LEU A 126 6.67 13.95 12.90
N PRO A 127 7.00 14.97 13.75
CA PRO A 127 8.30 15.62 13.68
C PRO A 127 9.46 14.66 13.97
N LEU A 128 9.27 13.71 14.88
CA LEU A 128 10.27 12.71 15.23
C LEU A 128 10.56 11.79 14.04
N LEU A 129 9.54 11.25 13.36
CA LEU A 129 9.70 10.42 12.16
C LEU A 129 10.38 11.20 11.05
N ARG A 130 9.93 12.42 10.76
CA ARG A 130 10.52 13.29 9.74
C ARG A 130 12.02 13.51 10.04
N GLN A 131 12.37 13.85 11.28
CA GLN A 131 13.75 14.04 11.68
C GLN A 131 14.57 12.76 11.51
N THR A 132 14.06 11.61 11.97
CA THR A 132 14.78 10.32 11.84
C THR A 132 15.01 9.93 10.38
N ILE A 133 14.05 10.22 9.50
CA ILE A 133 14.21 10.02 8.05
C ILE A 133 15.28 10.97 7.50
N SER A 134 15.25 12.25 7.89
CA SER A 134 16.25 13.25 7.45
C SER A 134 17.65 12.94 7.94
N ASP A 135 17.80 12.37 9.14
CA ASP A 135 19.09 11.98 9.71
C ASP A 135 19.73 10.78 8.96
N GLY A 136 18.92 9.97 8.28
CA GLY A 136 19.37 8.94 7.34
C GLY A 136 20.26 7.84 7.92
N GLU A 137 20.23 7.61 9.25
CA GLU A 137 21.18 6.70 9.90
C GLU A 137 21.06 5.23 9.50
N SER A 138 19.88 4.79 9.01
CA SER A 138 19.56 3.38 8.77
C SER A 138 18.77 3.20 7.47
N GLY A 139 19.49 3.06 6.36
CA GLY A 139 18.93 3.00 5.00
C GLY A 139 17.81 1.98 4.83
N ALA A 140 18.01 0.74 5.25
CA ALA A 140 17.02 -0.32 5.08
C ALA A 140 15.71 -0.14 5.90
N SER A 141 15.71 0.75 6.92
CA SER A 141 14.50 1.08 7.68
C SER A 141 13.72 2.26 7.09
N LEU A 142 14.36 3.11 6.28
CA LEU A 142 13.79 4.34 5.74
C LEU A 142 12.47 4.12 4.97
N PRO A 143 12.34 3.13 4.07
CA PRO A 143 11.06 2.87 3.39
C PRO A 143 9.91 2.63 4.36
N SER A 144 10.17 1.91 5.47
CA SER A 144 9.17 1.66 6.52
C SER A 144 8.81 2.92 7.31
N LEU A 145 9.79 3.79 7.57
CA LEU A 145 9.57 5.06 8.27
C LEU A 145 8.83 6.09 7.39
N ILE A 146 9.13 6.16 6.10
CA ILE A 146 8.41 6.96 5.10
C ILE A 146 6.94 6.54 5.08
N GLN A 147 6.66 5.24 5.03
CA GLN A 147 5.30 4.71 5.08
C GLN A 147 4.60 5.01 6.43
N ALA A 148 5.33 4.95 7.55
CA ALA A 148 4.78 5.28 8.85
C ALA A 148 4.40 6.76 8.96
N LEU A 149 5.26 7.65 8.49
CA LEU A 149 5.01 9.09 8.44
C LEU A 149 3.79 9.40 7.56
N CYS A 150 3.72 8.79 6.37
CA CYS A 150 2.57 8.89 5.49
C CYS A 150 1.28 8.39 6.16
N SER A 151 1.32 7.21 6.79
CA SER A 151 0.13 6.62 7.43
C SER A 151 -0.40 7.49 8.56
N ILE A 152 0.47 8.02 9.44
CA ILE A 152 0.03 8.94 10.50
C ILE A 152 -0.60 10.20 9.91
N ALA A 153 0.03 10.82 8.91
CA ALA A 153 -0.48 12.03 8.30
C ALA A 153 -1.83 11.80 7.60
N PHE A 154 -1.96 10.68 6.88
CA PHE A 154 -3.14 10.34 6.10
C PHE A 154 -4.36 9.97 6.97
N PHE A 155 -4.15 9.18 8.04
CA PHE A 155 -5.25 8.72 8.90
C PHE A 155 -5.56 9.68 10.05
N SER A 156 -4.73 10.69 10.31
CA SER A 156 -4.96 11.59 11.43
C SER A 156 -6.14 12.55 11.18
N PRO A 157 -7.15 12.55 12.03
CA PRO A 157 -8.30 13.46 11.88
C PRO A 157 -7.93 14.92 12.13
N ASN A 158 -6.76 15.19 12.69
CA ASN A 158 -6.32 16.54 13.08
C ASN A 158 -5.31 17.17 12.11
N VAL A 159 -4.90 16.46 11.08
CA VAL A 159 -4.03 16.99 10.02
C VAL A 159 -4.92 17.57 8.94
N SER A 160 -4.96 18.92 8.86
CA SER A 160 -5.66 19.60 7.77
C SER A 160 -4.90 19.46 6.46
N SER A 161 -5.59 19.63 5.33
CA SER A 161 -4.95 19.69 4.00
C SER A 161 -3.74 20.61 3.97
N HIS A 162 -3.83 21.77 4.57
CA HIS A 162 -2.72 22.73 4.67
C HIS A 162 -1.52 22.18 5.47
N GLY A 163 -1.77 21.30 6.43
CA GLY A 163 -0.73 20.59 7.19
C GLY A 163 -0.04 19.49 6.41
N LEU A 164 -0.61 19.04 5.29
CA LEU A 164 0.01 18.03 4.42
C LEU A 164 1.05 18.61 3.47
N ILE A 165 0.95 19.89 3.09
CA ILE A 165 1.86 20.54 2.13
C ILE A 165 3.34 20.40 2.54
N PRO A 166 3.76 20.71 3.80
CA PRO A 166 5.16 20.53 4.18
C PRO A 166 5.66 19.09 4.15
N LEU A 167 4.74 18.10 4.13
CA LEU A 167 5.09 16.69 3.96
C LEU A 167 5.18 16.30 2.49
N LEU A 168 4.35 16.91 1.63
CA LEU A 168 4.49 16.78 0.18
C LEU A 168 5.85 17.30 -0.27
N ASP A 169 6.22 18.51 0.14
CA ASP A 169 7.53 19.10 -0.15
C ASP A 169 8.68 18.18 0.32
N PHE A 170 8.56 17.64 1.54
CA PHE A 170 9.55 16.75 2.10
C PHE A 170 9.74 15.45 1.30
N TYR A 171 8.65 14.85 0.82
CA TYR A 171 8.73 13.67 -0.03
C TYR A 171 9.25 14.01 -1.43
N GLN A 172 8.85 15.16 -1.98
CA GLN A 172 9.38 15.66 -3.24
C GLN A 172 10.90 15.81 -3.19
N ASP A 173 11.43 16.47 -2.17
CA ASP A 173 12.88 16.63 -1.97
C ASP A 173 13.62 15.26 -2.00
N ILE A 174 13.02 14.21 -1.42
CA ILE A 174 13.61 12.88 -1.41
C ILE A 174 13.70 12.28 -2.82
N PHE A 175 12.61 12.26 -3.58
CA PHE A 175 12.63 11.59 -4.88
C PHE A 175 13.17 12.48 -6.01
N GLU A 176 13.13 13.80 -5.89
CA GLU A 176 13.80 14.74 -6.79
C GLU A 176 15.32 14.65 -6.70
N SER A 177 15.84 14.53 -5.46
CA SER A 177 17.27 14.31 -5.23
C SER A 177 17.72 12.85 -5.40
N ASN A 178 16.83 11.94 -5.82
CA ASN A 178 17.10 10.51 -5.90
C ASN A 178 17.60 9.91 -4.57
N GLY A 179 17.14 10.44 -3.43
CA GLY A 179 17.52 10.03 -2.09
C GLY A 179 18.73 10.74 -1.48
N ASP A 180 19.43 11.57 -2.26
CA ASP A 180 20.66 12.24 -1.79
C ASP A 180 20.41 13.17 -0.61
N VAL A 181 19.27 13.85 -0.56
CA VAL A 181 18.92 14.79 0.52
C VAL A 181 18.87 14.13 1.91
N ILE A 182 18.66 12.84 1.97
CA ILE A 182 18.68 12.04 3.21
C ILE A 182 19.88 11.11 3.30
N GLY A 183 20.92 11.34 2.47
CA GLY A 183 22.19 10.59 2.49
C GLY A 183 22.15 9.19 1.88
N HIS A 184 21.12 8.85 1.13
CA HIS A 184 20.93 7.54 0.47
C HIS A 184 20.65 7.71 -1.02
N GLY A 185 21.60 8.32 -1.73
CA GLY A 185 21.53 8.46 -3.18
C GLY A 185 21.46 7.12 -3.90
N ASP A 186 20.65 7.08 -4.98
CA ASP A 186 20.42 5.90 -5.82
C ASP A 186 19.75 4.70 -5.09
N ASP A 187 19.04 4.92 -3.97
CA ASP A 187 18.24 3.89 -3.33
C ASP A 187 16.82 3.89 -3.91
N ASP A 188 16.59 3.01 -4.87
CA ASP A 188 15.31 2.88 -5.58
C ASP A 188 14.12 2.56 -4.67
N GLU A 189 14.32 1.87 -3.54
CA GLU A 189 13.24 1.52 -2.61
C GLU A 189 12.79 2.74 -1.81
N ILE A 190 13.73 3.58 -1.42
CA ILE A 190 13.46 4.86 -0.75
C ILE A 190 12.71 5.80 -1.69
N VAL A 191 13.22 5.97 -2.92
CA VAL A 191 12.59 6.83 -3.95
C VAL A 191 11.18 6.35 -4.26
N THR A 192 10.98 5.05 -4.49
CA THR A 192 9.66 4.46 -4.73
C THR A 192 8.71 4.75 -3.57
N SER A 193 9.17 4.55 -2.32
CA SER A 193 8.36 4.76 -1.12
C SER A 193 7.98 6.23 -0.92
N ALA A 194 8.85 7.16 -1.28
CA ALA A 194 8.58 8.59 -1.21
C ALA A 194 7.54 9.03 -2.27
N ILE A 195 7.67 8.56 -3.52
CA ILE A 195 6.68 8.83 -4.58
C ILE A 195 5.30 8.30 -4.21
N GLU A 196 5.22 7.07 -3.70
CA GLU A 196 3.94 6.47 -3.28
C GLU A 196 3.33 7.23 -2.08
N ALA A 197 4.14 7.63 -1.10
CA ALA A 197 3.70 8.43 0.03
C ALA A 197 3.19 9.81 -0.41
N TYR A 198 3.88 10.45 -1.35
CA TYR A 198 3.45 11.70 -1.97
C TYR A 198 2.05 11.56 -2.60
N GLY A 199 1.85 10.53 -3.46
CA GLY A 199 0.57 10.31 -4.13
C GLY A 199 -0.59 10.07 -3.14
N ILE A 200 -0.35 9.35 -2.03
CA ILE A 200 -1.36 9.14 -0.99
C ILE A 200 -1.74 10.46 -0.31
N LEU A 201 -0.76 11.28 0.08
CA LEU A 201 -1.05 12.55 0.75
C LEU A 201 -1.68 13.56 -0.21
N LEU A 202 -1.25 13.60 -1.47
CA LEU A 202 -1.87 14.42 -2.50
C LEU A 202 -3.37 14.10 -2.66
N SER A 203 -3.74 12.80 -2.61
CA SER A 203 -5.15 12.38 -2.70
C SER A 203 -6.01 12.82 -1.50
N ALA A 204 -5.40 13.31 -0.43
CA ALA A 204 -6.07 13.79 0.77
C ALA A 204 -6.06 15.33 0.91
N CYS A 205 -5.46 16.05 -0.04
CA CYS A 205 -5.46 17.51 -0.06
C CYS A 205 -6.76 18.05 -0.67
N ASP A 206 -7.30 19.15 -0.12
CA ASP A 206 -8.48 19.82 -0.67
C ASP A 206 -8.11 20.70 -1.88
N ASP A 207 -7.02 21.47 -1.77
CA ASP A 207 -6.47 22.25 -2.89
C ASP A 207 -5.30 21.49 -3.52
N GLN A 208 -5.54 20.91 -4.67
CA GLN A 208 -4.60 20.03 -5.36
C GLN A 208 -3.97 20.67 -6.60
N GLN A 209 -4.48 21.80 -7.08
CA GLN A 209 -4.04 22.36 -8.37
C GLN A 209 -2.59 22.81 -8.36
N ALA A 210 -2.19 23.59 -7.37
CA ALA A 210 -0.81 24.07 -7.27
C ALA A 210 0.20 22.93 -7.03
N PRO A 211 0.02 22.01 -6.06
CA PRO A 211 0.89 20.87 -5.90
C PRO A 211 0.98 19.98 -7.13
N VAL A 212 -0.12 19.80 -7.88
CA VAL A 212 -0.13 18.98 -9.10
C VAL A 212 0.76 19.59 -10.18
N GLN A 213 0.65 20.90 -10.44
CA GLN A 213 1.46 21.55 -11.46
C GLN A 213 2.95 21.57 -11.11
N GLU A 214 3.28 21.74 -9.85
CA GLU A 214 4.65 21.78 -9.36
C GLU A 214 5.36 20.43 -9.47
N ILE A 215 4.66 19.33 -9.14
CA ILE A 215 5.26 18.00 -9.10
C ILE A 215 5.42 17.35 -10.48
N MET A 216 4.63 17.72 -11.47
CA MET A 216 4.61 17.05 -12.78
C MET A 216 5.98 16.93 -13.45
N PRO A 217 6.82 17.98 -13.55
CA PRO A 217 8.15 17.85 -14.14
C PRO A 217 9.02 16.79 -13.48
N VAL A 218 9.00 16.73 -12.13
CA VAL A 218 9.81 15.79 -11.34
C VAL A 218 9.32 14.36 -11.53
N LEU A 219 8.00 14.13 -11.57
CA LEU A 219 7.43 12.80 -11.85
C LEU A 219 7.79 12.31 -13.26
N ILE A 220 7.79 13.21 -14.25
CA ILE A 220 8.14 12.86 -15.63
C ILE A 220 9.60 12.46 -15.75
N GLU A 221 10.51 13.12 -15.03
CA GLU A 221 11.91 12.70 -14.93
C GLU A 221 12.02 11.27 -14.36
N ASN A 222 11.28 10.97 -13.28
CA ASN A 222 11.24 9.65 -12.66
C ASN A 222 10.65 8.55 -13.57
N LEU A 223 9.85 8.87 -14.60
CA LEU A 223 9.44 7.90 -15.63
C LEU A 223 10.63 7.38 -16.45
N SER A 224 11.74 8.08 -16.48
CA SER A 224 12.96 7.69 -17.18
C SER A 224 13.91 6.86 -16.31
N SER A 225 13.58 6.60 -15.03
CA SER A 225 14.39 5.78 -14.13
C SER A 225 14.71 4.40 -14.71
N SER A 226 15.89 3.88 -14.42
CA SER A 226 16.27 2.52 -14.78
C SER A 226 15.44 1.45 -14.07
N THR A 227 14.92 1.78 -12.89
CA THR A 227 14.22 0.86 -12.00
C THR A 227 12.72 0.84 -12.27
N LEU A 228 12.17 -0.36 -12.38
CA LEU A 228 10.75 -0.55 -12.71
C LEU A 228 9.83 0.02 -11.64
N SER A 229 10.10 -0.21 -10.36
CA SER A 229 9.25 0.25 -9.26
C SER A 229 9.10 1.77 -9.24
N VAL A 230 10.19 2.51 -9.46
CA VAL A 230 10.20 3.97 -9.55
C VAL A 230 9.31 4.44 -10.71
N ARG A 231 9.49 3.84 -11.93
CA ARG A 231 8.66 4.20 -13.08
C ARG A 231 7.18 3.92 -12.87
N LEU A 232 6.84 2.78 -12.25
CA LEU A 232 5.44 2.42 -11.96
C LEU A 232 4.83 3.40 -10.97
N ALA A 233 5.52 3.70 -9.86
CA ALA A 233 5.05 4.64 -8.85
C ALA A 233 4.87 6.05 -9.43
N ALA A 234 5.86 6.56 -10.19
CA ALA A 234 5.77 7.86 -10.84
C ALA A 234 4.59 7.91 -11.83
N GLY A 235 4.41 6.88 -12.66
CA GLY A 235 3.30 6.80 -13.61
C GLY A 235 1.93 6.81 -12.95
N GLU A 236 1.77 6.10 -11.84
CA GLU A 236 0.51 6.08 -11.08
C GLU A 236 0.18 7.45 -10.47
N VAL A 237 1.19 8.15 -9.94
CA VAL A 237 0.99 9.50 -9.41
C VAL A 237 0.73 10.50 -10.54
N VAL A 238 1.37 10.38 -11.70
CA VAL A 238 1.03 11.18 -12.91
C VAL A 238 -0.45 11.00 -13.27
N ALA A 239 -0.94 9.76 -13.31
CA ALA A 239 -2.34 9.52 -13.65
C ALA A 239 -3.30 10.05 -12.57
N LEU A 240 -2.94 9.96 -11.29
CA LEU A 240 -3.67 10.61 -10.20
C LEU A 240 -3.73 12.13 -10.40
N CYS A 241 -2.63 12.79 -10.73
CA CYS A 241 -2.59 14.23 -10.99
C CYS A 241 -3.59 14.64 -12.09
N TYR A 242 -3.67 13.87 -13.18
CA TYR A 242 -4.65 14.13 -14.25
C TYR A 242 -6.09 13.89 -13.80
N GLU A 243 -6.34 12.87 -12.96
CA GLU A 243 -7.67 12.59 -12.41
C GLU A 243 -8.14 13.70 -11.48
N LEU A 244 -7.28 14.15 -10.56
CA LEU A 244 -7.58 15.20 -9.59
C LEU A 244 -7.82 16.54 -10.29
N PHE A 245 -7.00 16.86 -11.28
CA PHE A 245 -7.12 18.09 -12.04
C PHE A 245 -8.43 18.14 -12.85
N ALA A 246 -8.83 17.03 -13.48
CA ALA A 246 -10.09 16.92 -14.18
C ALA A 246 -11.30 17.05 -13.25
N SER A 247 -11.21 16.52 -12.03
CA SER A 247 -12.27 16.60 -11.03
C SER A 247 -12.46 18.04 -10.50
N ALA A 248 -11.37 18.79 -10.32
CA ALA A 248 -11.43 20.19 -9.90
C ALA A 248 -12.09 21.09 -10.95
N SER A 249 -11.79 20.84 -12.25
CA SER A 249 -12.36 21.63 -13.35
C SER A 249 -13.88 21.44 -13.53
N THR A 250 -14.44 20.31 -13.12
CA THR A 250 -15.89 20.05 -13.20
C THR A 250 -16.69 20.66 -12.06
N SER A 251 -16.07 20.94 -10.90
CA SER A 251 -16.75 21.57 -9.76
C SER A 251 -16.95 23.07 -9.94
N ASP A 252 -16.13 23.74 -10.74
CA ASP A 252 -16.22 25.18 -10.97
C ASP A 252 -17.29 25.54 -12.06
N GLU A 253 -17.68 24.58 -12.90
CA GLU A 253 -18.69 24.79 -13.93
C GLU A 253 -20.15 24.80 -13.42
N ASP A 254 -20.39 24.25 -12.22
CA ASP A 254 -21.76 24.19 -11.65
C ASP A 254 -22.17 25.47 -10.87
N GLU A 255 -21.26 26.42 -10.60
CA GLU A 255 -21.57 27.64 -9.83
C GLU A 255 -21.77 28.89 -10.68
N GLU A 256 -21.40 28.92 -11.97
CA GLU A 256 -21.55 30.09 -12.86
C GLU A 256 -22.24 29.77 -14.18
N ALA A 257 -23.52 29.39 -14.13
CA ALA A 257 -24.37 29.39 -15.30
C ALA A 257 -25.17 30.70 -15.38
N GLU A 258 -24.51 31.82 -15.68
CA GLU A 258 -25.13 32.99 -16.27
C GLU A 258 -24.38 33.38 -17.56
N GLU A 259 -25.16 33.38 -18.62
CA GLU A 259 -24.82 33.57 -20.04
C GLU A 259 -23.97 34.83 -20.26
N GLU A 260 -22.71 34.69 -20.63
CA GLU A 260 -22.05 35.66 -21.53
C GLU A 260 -21.28 34.88 -22.61
N GLU A 261 -21.80 34.94 -23.86
CA GLU A 261 -21.13 34.49 -25.07
C GLU A 261 -19.94 35.42 -25.40
N ASP A 262 -18.79 35.18 -24.75
CA ASP A 262 -17.53 35.69 -25.25
C ASP A 262 -16.62 34.48 -25.58
N GLU A 263 -16.42 34.26 -26.89
CA GLU A 263 -15.49 33.35 -27.51
C GLU A 263 -14.01 33.72 -27.23
N GLU A 264 -13.62 33.81 -25.96
CA GLU A 264 -12.23 33.59 -25.56
C GLU A 264 -12.14 32.19 -24.98
N LYS A 265 -11.60 31.26 -25.79
CA LYS A 265 -11.21 29.92 -25.37
C LYS A 265 -10.58 30.01 -23.98
N SER A 266 -11.34 29.60 -22.97
CA SER A 266 -10.79 29.12 -21.74
C SER A 266 -9.71 28.09 -22.12
N THR A 267 -8.47 28.49 -22.05
CA THR A 267 -7.32 27.56 -22.10
C THR A 267 -7.53 26.66 -20.93
N THR A 268 -8.11 25.47 -21.18
CA THR A 268 -8.27 24.42 -20.20
C THR A 268 -6.88 24.17 -19.65
N SER A 269 -6.59 24.73 -18.50
CA SER A 269 -5.31 24.57 -17.82
C SER A 269 -5.09 23.08 -17.65
N GLN A 270 -3.96 22.58 -18.12
CA GLN A 270 -3.60 21.16 -18.03
C GLN A 270 -2.56 20.98 -16.90
N PRO A 271 -2.48 19.80 -16.29
CA PRO A 271 -1.48 19.52 -15.26
C PRO A 271 -0.03 19.72 -15.72
N TYR A 272 0.21 19.54 -17.03
CA TYR A 272 1.53 19.66 -17.63
C TYR A 272 1.45 20.23 -19.05
N ASP A 273 2.26 21.24 -19.35
CA ASP A 273 2.20 21.99 -20.60
C ASP A 273 2.62 21.18 -21.83
N ASP A 274 3.68 20.32 -21.68
CA ASP A 274 4.20 19.50 -22.79
C ASP A 274 3.58 18.10 -22.80
N ILE A 275 2.29 18.03 -23.12
CA ILE A 275 1.54 16.79 -23.20
C ILE A 275 2.07 15.84 -24.29
N GLU A 276 2.64 16.39 -25.39
CA GLU A 276 3.20 15.58 -26.47
C GLU A 276 4.42 14.80 -25.99
N HIS A 277 5.29 15.46 -25.23
CA HIS A 277 6.46 14.82 -24.61
C HIS A 277 6.02 13.72 -23.63
N LEU A 278 5.10 14.01 -22.72
CA LEU A 278 4.59 13.04 -21.76
C LEU A 278 3.95 11.82 -22.45
N THR A 279 3.07 12.05 -23.41
CA THR A 279 2.40 10.95 -24.12
C THR A 279 3.38 10.10 -24.93
N SER A 280 4.43 10.69 -25.49
CA SER A 280 5.52 9.97 -26.17
C SER A 280 6.27 9.03 -25.20
N ILE A 281 6.61 9.51 -24.00
CA ILE A 281 7.26 8.69 -22.95
C ILE A 281 6.34 7.53 -22.56
N LEU A 282 5.07 7.81 -22.22
CA LEU A 282 4.10 6.80 -21.80
C LEU A 282 3.84 5.75 -22.91
N ALA A 283 3.73 6.16 -24.17
CA ALA A 283 3.60 5.27 -25.31
C ALA A 283 4.82 4.35 -25.45
N SER A 284 6.02 4.89 -25.29
CA SER A 284 7.24 4.09 -25.26
C SER A 284 7.22 3.06 -24.12
N LEU A 285 6.88 3.46 -22.89
CA LEU A 285 6.82 2.58 -21.72
C LEU A 285 5.72 1.51 -21.82
N SER A 286 4.64 1.80 -22.57
CA SER A 286 3.55 0.84 -22.83
C SER A 286 3.92 -0.27 -23.81
N THR A 287 4.96 -0.07 -24.62
CA THR A 287 5.36 -1.00 -25.69
C THR A 287 6.74 -1.60 -25.46
N THR A 288 7.67 -0.84 -24.90
CA THR A 288 9.06 -1.25 -24.70
C THR A 288 9.30 -1.64 -23.24
N SER A 289 10.10 -2.68 -23.05
CA SER A 289 10.56 -3.09 -21.74
C SER A 289 12.01 -3.56 -21.78
N THR A 290 12.72 -3.35 -20.70
CA THR A 290 14.10 -3.82 -20.58
C THR A 290 14.16 -5.34 -20.59
N LYS A 291 15.18 -5.92 -21.23
CA LYS A 291 15.37 -7.38 -21.34
C LYS A 291 15.56 -8.08 -19.99
N LYS A 292 15.85 -7.32 -18.93
CA LYS A 292 16.12 -7.84 -17.58
C LYS A 292 14.86 -8.11 -16.74
N ILE A 293 13.67 -7.71 -17.21
CA ILE A 293 12.41 -7.81 -16.44
C ILE A 293 11.72 -9.14 -16.73
N SER A 294 11.09 -9.76 -15.72
CA SER A 294 10.30 -10.98 -15.87
C SER A 294 9.13 -10.79 -16.85
N LYS A 295 8.63 -11.88 -17.44
CA LYS A 295 7.48 -11.83 -18.37
C LYS A 295 6.24 -11.22 -17.69
N ASN A 296 6.00 -11.57 -16.43
CA ASN A 296 4.84 -11.05 -15.68
C ASN A 296 4.99 -9.56 -15.38
N SER A 297 6.15 -9.13 -14.87
CA SER A 297 6.42 -7.71 -14.60
C SER A 297 6.36 -6.86 -15.88
N ARG A 298 6.72 -7.44 -17.04
CA ARG A 298 6.59 -6.77 -18.33
C ARG A 298 5.14 -6.58 -18.75
N ARG A 299 4.30 -7.59 -18.57
CA ARG A 299 2.85 -7.49 -18.83
C ARG A 299 2.20 -6.45 -17.93
N GLU A 300 2.53 -6.47 -16.65
CA GLU A 300 2.07 -5.50 -15.66
C GLU A 300 2.47 -4.07 -16.07
N GLN A 301 3.75 -3.85 -16.41
CA GLN A 301 4.22 -2.55 -16.91
C GLN A 301 3.41 -2.10 -18.12
N HIS A 302 3.28 -2.93 -19.16
CA HIS A 302 2.61 -2.54 -20.38
C HIS A 302 1.12 -2.28 -20.19
N SER A 303 0.44 -3.05 -19.33
CA SER A 303 -0.97 -2.82 -18.99
C SER A 303 -1.14 -1.49 -18.26
N LEU A 304 -0.36 -1.28 -17.20
CA LEU A 304 -0.43 -0.06 -16.40
C LEU A 304 -0.18 1.20 -17.25
N PHE A 305 0.90 1.23 -18.03
CA PHE A 305 1.22 2.40 -18.84
C PHE A 305 0.21 2.64 -19.98
N ARG A 306 -0.49 1.63 -20.47
CA ARG A 306 -1.64 1.83 -21.39
C ARG A 306 -2.81 2.50 -20.68
N ASP A 307 -3.10 2.11 -19.45
CA ASP A 307 -4.17 2.73 -18.68
C ASP A 307 -3.83 4.16 -18.29
N ILE A 308 -2.57 4.43 -17.89
CA ILE A 308 -2.07 5.79 -17.63
C ILE A 308 -2.16 6.65 -18.91
N LEU A 309 -1.68 6.14 -20.04
CA LEU A 309 -1.74 6.87 -21.32
C LEU A 309 -3.19 7.22 -21.70
N ARG A 310 -4.15 6.33 -21.45
CA ARG A 310 -5.57 6.57 -21.68
C ARG A 310 -6.11 7.70 -20.79
N THR A 311 -5.73 7.70 -19.51
CA THR A 311 -6.12 8.77 -18.58
C THR A 311 -5.53 10.12 -19.02
N VAL A 312 -4.24 10.17 -19.36
CA VAL A 312 -3.55 11.40 -19.75
C VAL A 312 -4.06 11.95 -21.09
N SER A 313 -4.24 11.08 -22.10
CA SER A 313 -4.57 11.52 -23.46
C SER A 313 -6.07 11.72 -23.72
N SER A 314 -6.93 11.05 -22.98
CA SER A 314 -8.38 11.01 -23.24
C SER A 314 -9.22 11.34 -22.02
N HIS A 315 -8.62 11.70 -20.89
CA HIS A 315 -9.27 11.96 -19.59
C HIS A 315 -10.23 10.84 -19.16
N GLN A 316 -9.95 9.61 -19.60
CA GLN A 316 -10.77 8.46 -19.24
C GLN A 316 -10.38 7.96 -17.84
N PRO A 317 -11.35 7.64 -17.00
CA PRO A 317 -11.08 7.05 -15.69
C PRO A 317 -10.40 5.68 -15.82
N LEU A 318 -9.78 5.24 -14.73
CA LEU A 318 -9.21 3.89 -14.64
C LEU A 318 -10.26 2.83 -15.01
N PRO A 319 -9.94 1.84 -15.87
CA PRO A 319 -10.85 0.72 -16.13
C PRO A 319 -11.29 0.04 -14.83
N THR A 320 -12.61 -0.11 -14.65
CA THR A 320 -13.15 -0.63 -13.40
C THR A 320 -12.66 -2.05 -13.12
N GLN A 321 -11.97 -2.23 -12.03
CA GLN A 321 -11.53 -3.51 -11.50
C GLN A 321 -12.39 -3.87 -10.30
N LYS A 322 -12.66 -5.17 -10.11
CA LYS A 322 -13.49 -5.67 -9.02
C LYS A 322 -12.67 -6.58 -8.12
N LEU A 323 -12.60 -6.24 -6.84
CA LEU A 323 -11.98 -7.05 -5.81
C LEU A 323 -13.06 -7.58 -4.88
N ARG A 324 -13.29 -8.90 -4.89
CA ARG A 324 -14.21 -9.54 -3.94
C ARG A 324 -13.44 -9.82 -2.64
N PHE A 325 -13.92 -9.32 -1.51
CA PHE A 325 -13.28 -9.51 -0.20
C PHE A 325 -14.18 -10.21 0.83
N ALA A 326 -15.50 -10.34 0.55
CA ALA A 326 -16.45 -11.08 1.36
C ALA A 326 -17.48 -11.79 0.46
N LYS A 327 -18.31 -12.67 1.03
CA LYS A 327 -19.28 -13.49 0.26
C LYS A 327 -20.22 -12.66 -0.64
N ARG A 328 -20.56 -11.43 -0.24
CA ARG A 328 -21.51 -10.55 -0.94
C ARG A 328 -20.98 -9.15 -1.19
N GLU A 329 -19.72 -8.89 -0.85
CA GLU A 329 -19.13 -7.56 -0.96
C GLU A 329 -17.97 -7.55 -1.96
N GLU A 330 -17.98 -6.57 -2.84
CA GLU A 330 -16.93 -6.30 -3.80
C GLU A 330 -16.52 -4.82 -3.70
N LEU A 331 -15.22 -4.56 -3.74
CA LEU A 331 -14.66 -3.24 -3.93
C LEU A 331 -14.53 -2.97 -5.43
N ARG A 332 -15.07 -1.85 -5.88
CA ARG A 332 -14.89 -1.36 -7.26
C ARG A 332 -13.81 -0.31 -7.26
N ILE A 333 -12.77 -0.59 -8.02
CA ILE A 333 -11.63 0.31 -8.21
C ILE A 333 -11.78 0.88 -9.60
N ASN A 334 -12.17 2.13 -9.69
CA ASN A 334 -12.44 2.85 -10.93
C ASN A 334 -11.76 4.22 -10.98
N SER A 335 -10.88 4.50 -10.02
CA SER A 335 -10.10 5.73 -9.92
C SER A 335 -8.67 5.44 -9.50
N TRP A 336 -7.74 6.29 -9.88
CA TRP A 336 -6.33 6.21 -9.48
C TRP A 336 -6.18 6.44 -7.98
N GLU A 337 -6.97 7.34 -7.44
CA GLU A 337 -7.05 7.59 -6.00
C GLU A 337 -7.35 6.30 -5.23
N LYS A 338 -8.43 5.59 -5.58
CA LYS A 338 -8.80 4.32 -4.92
C LYS A 338 -7.75 3.24 -5.11
N LEU A 339 -7.11 3.20 -6.27
CA LEU A 339 -6.03 2.24 -6.53
C LEU A 339 -4.83 2.49 -5.61
N LEU A 340 -4.37 3.74 -5.49
CA LEU A 340 -3.25 4.10 -4.63
C LEU A 340 -3.57 3.86 -3.15
N ARG A 341 -4.74 4.29 -2.69
CA ARG A 341 -5.22 4.04 -1.31
C ARG A 341 -5.30 2.54 -1.00
N LEU A 342 -5.80 1.72 -1.93
CA LEU A 342 -5.83 0.28 -1.77
C LEU A 342 -4.42 -0.33 -1.71
N LYS A 343 -3.48 0.13 -2.53
CA LYS A 343 -2.08 -0.31 -2.49
C LYS A 343 -1.42 0.04 -1.16
N HIS A 344 -1.66 1.24 -0.65
CA HIS A 344 -1.16 1.65 0.66
C HIS A 344 -1.72 0.77 1.79
N LEU A 345 -3.03 0.55 1.83
CA LEU A 345 -3.68 -0.32 2.80
C LEU A 345 -3.16 -1.77 2.71
N ARG A 346 -2.92 -2.27 1.49
CA ARG A 346 -2.34 -3.60 1.28
C ARG A 346 -0.92 -3.71 1.84
N ARG A 347 -0.12 -2.65 1.74
CA ARG A 347 1.22 -2.60 2.32
C ARG A 347 1.16 -2.60 3.85
N ILE A 348 0.18 -1.90 4.44
CA ILE A 348 -0.04 -1.84 5.89
C ILE A 348 -0.51 -3.21 6.42
N PHE A 349 -1.63 -3.73 5.90
CA PHE A 349 -2.31 -4.91 6.44
C PHE A 349 -1.84 -6.24 5.85
N THR A 350 -1.10 -6.19 4.75
CA THR A 350 -0.59 -7.39 4.05
C THR A 350 -1.68 -8.45 3.82
N HIS A 351 -1.55 -9.65 4.38
CA HIS A 351 -2.51 -10.75 4.22
C HIS A 351 -3.84 -10.54 4.93
N GLY A 352 -3.91 -9.64 5.91
CA GLY A 352 -5.12 -9.36 6.69
C GLY A 352 -6.04 -8.29 6.09
N LEU A 353 -5.67 -7.69 4.95
CA LEU A 353 -6.44 -6.60 4.35
C LEU A 353 -7.93 -6.96 4.17
N HIS A 354 -8.26 -8.20 3.83
CA HIS A 354 -9.65 -8.65 3.66
C HIS A 354 -10.50 -8.51 4.93
N VAL A 355 -9.90 -8.77 6.10
CA VAL A 355 -10.57 -8.60 7.39
C VAL A 355 -10.88 -7.13 7.62
N HIS A 356 -9.92 -6.25 7.33
CA HIS A 356 -10.09 -4.82 7.49
C HIS A 356 -11.07 -4.22 6.47
N LEU A 357 -11.09 -4.70 5.21
CA LEU A 357 -12.10 -4.32 4.23
C LEU A 357 -13.51 -4.73 4.67
N ALA A 358 -13.66 -5.87 5.35
CA ALA A 358 -14.94 -6.35 5.81
C ALA A 358 -15.45 -5.61 7.06
N SER A 359 -14.59 -5.27 8.01
CA SER A 359 -15.01 -4.87 9.36
C SER A 359 -14.32 -3.64 9.97
N ASN A 360 -13.25 -3.10 9.36
CA ASN A 360 -12.63 -1.88 9.86
C ASN A 360 -13.33 -0.63 9.28
N PRO A 361 -14.03 0.18 10.09
CA PRO A 361 -14.78 1.33 9.60
C PRO A 361 -13.89 2.36 8.90
N HIS A 362 -12.70 2.63 9.42
CA HIS A 362 -11.78 3.63 8.87
C HIS A 362 -11.21 3.20 7.51
N VAL A 363 -10.87 1.93 7.35
CA VAL A 363 -10.44 1.36 6.06
C VAL A 363 -11.55 1.41 5.01
N ARG A 364 -12.80 1.16 5.45
CA ARG A 364 -13.98 1.24 4.58
C ARG A 364 -14.26 2.67 4.13
N GLU A 365 -14.15 3.63 5.04
CA GLU A 365 -14.31 5.05 4.75
C GLU A 365 -13.30 5.54 3.70
N VAL A 366 -12.03 5.21 3.86
CA VAL A 366 -10.95 5.57 2.91
C VAL A 366 -11.21 5.08 1.48
N LEU A 367 -11.99 4.00 1.32
CA LEU A 367 -12.31 3.38 0.02
C LEU A 367 -13.77 3.60 -0.42
N ASP A 368 -14.49 4.51 0.23
CA ASP A 368 -15.91 4.81 -0.01
C ASP A 368 -16.80 3.55 0.04
N LEU A 369 -16.48 2.64 0.93
CA LEU A 369 -17.31 1.48 1.20
C LEU A 369 -18.37 1.81 2.26
N ALA A 370 -19.59 1.29 2.09
CA ALA A 370 -20.62 1.44 3.10
C ALA A 370 -20.12 0.95 4.47
N PRO A 371 -20.58 1.55 5.59
CA PRO A 371 -20.22 1.09 6.93
C PRO A 371 -20.42 -0.42 7.08
N GLY A 372 -19.37 -1.13 7.51
CA GLY A 372 -19.45 -2.57 7.76
C GLY A 372 -20.22 -2.87 9.02
N THR A 373 -20.89 -4.02 9.08
CA THR A 373 -21.41 -4.55 10.34
C THR A 373 -20.23 -5.08 11.14
N ILE A 374 -19.89 -4.40 12.23
CA ILE A 374 -18.92 -4.95 13.20
C ILE A 374 -19.64 -6.12 13.89
N GLU A 375 -19.47 -7.33 13.39
CA GLU A 375 -19.74 -8.52 14.19
C GLU A 375 -18.64 -8.59 15.26
N ILE A 376 -18.89 -7.91 16.38
CA ILE A 376 -18.15 -8.17 17.62
C ILE A 376 -18.49 -9.62 17.94
N GLY A 377 -17.58 -10.54 17.64
CA GLY A 377 -17.76 -11.96 17.86
C GLY A 377 -18.10 -12.23 19.30
N SER A 378 -19.38 -12.43 19.59
CA SER A 378 -19.80 -13.11 20.81
C SER A 378 -19.14 -14.49 20.78
N PRO A 379 -18.44 -14.90 21.84
CA PRO A 379 -17.91 -16.25 21.93
C PRO A 379 -19.10 -17.20 22.12
N GLY A 380 -19.56 -17.84 21.03
CA GLY A 380 -20.52 -18.92 21.16
C GLY A 380 -21.69 -19.01 20.20
N SER A 381 -21.63 -18.52 19.00
CA SER A 381 -22.59 -18.96 17.96
C SER A 381 -21.84 -19.66 16.82
N SER A 382 -21.61 -20.94 17.02
CA SER A 382 -21.29 -21.90 15.95
C SER A 382 -22.59 -22.25 15.20
N ASP A 383 -23.10 -21.34 14.39
CA ASP A 383 -24.06 -21.63 13.35
C ASP A 383 -23.53 -21.06 12.02
N ASP A 384 -22.42 -21.67 11.57
CA ASP A 384 -21.97 -21.58 10.18
C ASP A 384 -22.89 -22.45 9.30
N ASP A 385 -24.08 -21.90 9.02
CA ASP A 385 -24.87 -22.37 7.88
C ASP A 385 -24.26 -21.77 6.59
N ASP A 386 -23.15 -22.35 6.21
CA ASP A 386 -22.36 -22.03 5.02
C ASP A 386 -23.08 -22.55 3.79
N GLY A 387 -24.28 -22.55 3.54
CA GLY A 387 -24.96 -22.95 2.30
C GLY A 387 -24.25 -23.96 1.36
N MET A 388 -23.05 -24.36 1.72
CA MET A 388 -22.24 -25.38 1.06
C MET A 388 -22.65 -26.77 1.54
N THR A 389 -23.05 -27.59 0.61
CA THR A 389 -23.37 -28.99 0.90
C THR A 389 -22.11 -29.71 1.44
N SER A 390 -22.31 -30.73 2.27
CA SER A 390 -21.23 -31.56 2.79
C SER A 390 -20.37 -32.19 1.68
N ALA A 391 -20.92 -32.33 0.48
CA ALA A 391 -20.23 -32.81 -0.72
C ALA A 391 -19.28 -31.74 -1.29
N GLU A 392 -19.69 -30.47 -1.32
CA GLU A 392 -18.85 -29.37 -1.79
C GLU A 392 -17.70 -29.09 -0.82
N ARG A 393 -17.92 -29.15 0.50
CA ARG A 393 -16.83 -29.06 1.51
C ARG A 393 -15.81 -30.18 1.34
N ARG A 394 -16.25 -31.42 1.08
CA ARG A 394 -15.35 -32.55 0.82
C ARG A 394 -14.57 -32.40 -0.49
N ASN A 395 -15.16 -31.83 -1.51
CA ASN A 395 -14.49 -31.60 -2.79
C ASN A 395 -13.45 -30.48 -2.66
N LEU A 396 -13.77 -29.39 -1.96
CA LEU A 396 -12.84 -28.31 -1.68
C LEU A 396 -11.64 -28.82 -0.84
N GLN A 397 -11.88 -29.61 0.20
CA GLN A 397 -10.82 -30.23 0.98
C GLN A 397 -9.92 -31.17 0.15
N LYS A 398 -10.49 -31.94 -0.78
CA LYS A 398 -9.72 -32.77 -1.70
C LYS A 398 -8.87 -31.96 -2.65
N GLU A 399 -9.38 -30.83 -3.14
CA GLU A 399 -8.67 -29.95 -4.05
C GLU A 399 -7.52 -29.22 -3.35
N VAL A 400 -7.74 -28.69 -2.16
CA VAL A 400 -6.71 -28.10 -1.29
C VAL A 400 -5.61 -29.13 -0.96
N ARG A 401 -6.01 -30.37 -0.67
CA ARG A 401 -5.04 -31.46 -0.41
C ARG A 401 -4.21 -31.78 -1.66
N ARG A 402 -4.82 -31.85 -2.84
CA ARG A 402 -4.10 -32.06 -4.13
C ARG A 402 -3.10 -30.95 -4.42
N LEU A 403 -3.48 -29.70 -4.19
CA LEU A 403 -2.60 -28.55 -4.37
C LEU A 403 -1.42 -28.58 -3.39
N ARG A 404 -1.66 -28.97 -2.13
CA ARG A 404 -0.63 -29.17 -1.11
C ARG A 404 0.37 -30.26 -1.46
N GLU A 405 -0.13 -31.43 -1.90
CA GLU A 405 0.70 -32.57 -2.35
C GLU A 405 1.51 -32.20 -3.60
N GLY A 406 0.93 -31.43 -4.53
CA GLY A 406 1.62 -30.94 -5.73
C GLY A 406 2.74 -29.94 -5.42
N ARG A 407 2.60 -29.14 -4.35
CA ARG A 407 3.61 -28.18 -3.88
C ARG A 407 4.78 -28.91 -3.21
N VAL A 408 4.50 -29.78 -2.28
CA VAL A 408 5.52 -30.63 -1.61
C VAL A 408 6.32 -31.47 -2.61
N ARG A 409 5.67 -31.95 -3.67
CA ARG A 409 6.34 -32.71 -4.74
C ARG A 409 7.28 -31.85 -5.58
N ARG A 410 6.91 -30.58 -5.85
CA ARG A 410 7.76 -29.59 -6.54
C ARG A 410 8.97 -29.20 -5.70
N ASP A 411 8.76 -28.95 -4.41
CA ASP A 411 9.82 -28.55 -3.49
C ASP A 411 10.83 -29.69 -3.27
N ARG A 412 10.34 -30.96 -3.17
CA ARG A 412 11.21 -32.14 -3.13
C ARG A 412 12.01 -32.34 -4.43
N LYS A 413 11.41 -32.05 -5.59
CA LYS A 413 12.12 -32.12 -6.87
C LYS A 413 13.21 -31.06 -6.97
N ARG A 414 12.94 -29.82 -6.55
CA ARG A 414 13.94 -28.73 -6.49
C ARG A 414 15.08 -29.04 -5.51
N ALA A 415 14.76 -29.59 -4.33
CA ALA A 415 15.76 -30.00 -3.35
C ALA A 415 16.60 -31.20 -3.83
N GLY A 416 16.05 -32.08 -4.68
CA GLY A 416 16.77 -33.17 -5.31
C GLY A 416 17.70 -32.71 -6.43
N GLU A 417 17.26 -31.75 -7.23
CA GLU A 417 18.08 -31.15 -8.31
C GLU A 417 19.25 -30.33 -7.74
N GLY A 418 19.07 -29.62 -6.62
CA GLY A 418 20.14 -28.91 -5.91
C GLY A 418 21.24 -29.85 -5.36
N ARG A 419 20.86 -31.04 -4.87
CA ARG A 419 21.83 -32.04 -4.39
C ARG A 419 22.59 -32.74 -5.50
N MET A 420 22.06 -32.81 -6.73
CA MET A 420 22.73 -33.41 -7.85
C MET A 420 23.83 -32.53 -8.45
N ILE A 421 23.75 -31.24 -8.26
CA ILE A 421 24.78 -30.29 -8.73
C ILE A 421 26.01 -30.30 -7.81
N ASP A 422 25.85 -30.53 -6.50
CA ASP A 422 26.96 -30.59 -5.54
C ASP A 422 27.77 -31.90 -5.60
N VAL A 423 27.26 -32.95 -6.22
CA VAL A 423 27.95 -34.26 -6.31
C VAL A 423 28.89 -34.37 -7.54
N PHE A 424 28.77 -33.45 -8.51
CA PHE A 424 29.61 -33.46 -9.73
C PHE A 424 30.65 -32.32 -9.76
N GLY A 425 30.89 -31.62 -8.62
CA GLY A 425 31.80 -30.49 -8.53
C GLY A 425 33.17 -30.74 -7.87
N GLU A 426 33.46 -31.96 -7.40
CA GLU A 426 34.78 -32.30 -6.79
C GLU A 426 35.40 -33.48 -7.51
N ASP A 427 35.94 -33.24 -8.67
CA ASP A 427 37.04 -34.05 -9.26
C ASP A 427 37.62 -33.30 -10.46
N GLU A 428 38.54 -32.36 -10.22
CA GLU A 428 39.64 -31.96 -11.11
C GLU A 428 40.54 -30.93 -10.37
N ASN A 429 41.51 -31.43 -9.58
CA ASN A 429 42.92 -31.05 -9.56
C ASN A 429 43.66 -31.73 -8.39
#